data_51313fef404b51506bb291af661fec28
#
_entry.id   51313fef404b51506bb291af661fec28
#
_cell.length_a   1.000
_cell.length_b   1.000
_cell.length_c   1.000
_cell.angle_alpha   90.00
_cell.angle_beta   90.00
_cell.angle_gamma   90.00
#
_symmetry.space_group_name_H-M   'P 1'
#
loop_
_entity.id
_entity.type
_entity.pdbx_description
1 polymer ?
#
loop_
_entity_poly.entity_id
_entity_poly.type
_entity_poly.pdbx_seq_one_letter_code
_entity_poly.pdbx_strand_id
1 'polypeptide(L)'
;VFPFILRRTKEQVAKDLPEKQEMVLYCEMGDEQRKIYEAYRNDYRDKLIGMVEEKGIQKSQLSILQGLMKLRQICDSPAILKEENYPNASVKLDELTREIAENIGGHKALVFSQFLGMLALIKEELTKLGIDYEYFDGSSTIQERERAIERFQNDDNCRVFLISLKAGGVGLNLTAADYVYIVDPWWNPAVEQQAIDRTHRIGQTKNIFAYRMICNDTVEDKILKLQDRKRSLAKDLISDEDGFVKSLTKD
;
A
#
# COMPACT_ATOMS: atom_id res chain seq x y z
N VAL A 1 -26.56 -1.54 21.57
CA VAL A 1 -25.74 -0.57 20.80
C VAL A 1 -26.37 -0.23 19.45
N PHE A 2 -27.18 -1.15 18.88
CA PHE A 2 -27.75 -1.05 17.53
C PHE A 2 -28.65 0.18 17.26
N PRO A 3 -29.46 0.71 18.17
CA PRO A 3 -30.31 1.85 17.85
C PRO A 3 -29.54 3.18 17.71
N PHE A 4 -28.25 3.25 18.07
CA PHE A 4 -27.46 4.47 18.06
C PHE A 4 -26.35 4.49 17.01
N ILE A 5 -26.15 3.39 16.24
CA ILE A 5 -25.12 3.28 15.20
C ILE A 5 -25.78 2.94 13.87
N LEU A 6 -25.86 3.91 12.96
CA LEU A 6 -26.28 3.70 11.59
C LEU A 6 -25.01 3.53 10.72
N ARG A 7 -24.69 2.29 10.35
CA ARG A 7 -23.63 2.00 9.39
C ARG A 7 -24.22 1.81 8.00
N ARG A 8 -23.76 2.59 7.04
CA ARG A 8 -24.05 2.41 5.63
C ARG A 8 -22.78 2.19 4.85
N THR A 9 -22.81 1.27 3.90
CA THR A 9 -21.70 1.07 2.96
C THR A 9 -21.80 2.06 1.80
N LYS A 10 -20.66 2.34 1.13
CA LYS A 10 -20.66 3.20 -0.05
C LYS A 10 -21.60 2.69 -1.14
N GLU A 11 -21.63 1.39 -1.37
CA GLU A 11 -22.51 0.74 -2.35
C GLU A 11 -24.01 0.99 -2.09
N GLN A 12 -24.38 1.19 -0.83
CA GLN A 12 -25.77 1.47 -0.44
C GLN A 12 -26.17 2.93 -0.66
N VAL A 13 -25.23 3.89 -0.53
CA VAL A 13 -25.55 5.32 -0.48
C VAL A 13 -25.00 6.11 -1.68
N ALA A 14 -24.05 5.59 -2.42
CA ALA A 14 -23.39 6.25 -3.55
C ALA A 14 -23.41 5.36 -4.79
N LYS A 15 -24.60 5.11 -5.31
CA LYS A 15 -24.83 4.27 -6.50
C LYS A 15 -24.25 4.84 -7.79
N ASP A 16 -23.98 6.14 -7.80
CA ASP A 16 -23.42 6.88 -8.95
C ASP A 16 -21.89 6.90 -8.97
N LEU A 17 -21.22 6.24 -8.01
CA LEU A 17 -19.77 6.14 -8.03
C LEU A 17 -19.32 5.22 -9.19
N PRO A 18 -18.27 5.62 -9.93
CA PRO A 18 -17.67 4.81 -10.98
C PRO A 18 -17.18 3.45 -10.46
N GLU A 19 -16.92 2.54 -11.39
CA GLU A 19 -16.37 1.24 -11.06
C GLU A 19 -14.96 1.35 -10.46
N LYS A 20 -14.68 0.50 -9.47
CA LYS A 20 -13.37 0.37 -8.86
C LYS A 20 -12.85 -1.05 -9.11
N GLN A 21 -11.69 -1.15 -9.77
CA GLN A 21 -10.99 -2.40 -10.03
C GLN A 21 -9.74 -2.47 -9.15
N GLU A 22 -9.63 -3.53 -8.36
CA GLU A 22 -8.47 -3.80 -7.52
C GLU A 22 -7.71 -4.99 -8.06
N MET A 23 -6.42 -4.79 -8.37
CA MET A 23 -5.56 -5.79 -9.00
C MET A 23 -4.25 -5.96 -8.23
N VAL A 24 -3.63 -7.12 -8.37
CA VAL A 24 -2.27 -7.37 -7.89
C VAL A 24 -1.32 -7.29 -9.09
N LEU A 25 -0.33 -6.40 -9.00
CA LEU A 25 0.77 -6.32 -9.94
C LEU A 25 1.94 -7.12 -9.36
N TYR A 26 2.16 -8.30 -9.91
CA TYR A 26 3.26 -9.16 -9.51
C TYR A 26 4.57 -8.70 -10.15
N CYS A 27 5.59 -8.51 -9.31
CA CYS A 27 6.92 -8.08 -9.70
C CYS A 27 7.92 -9.23 -9.51
N GLU A 28 8.68 -9.54 -10.56
CA GLU A 28 9.73 -10.57 -10.53
C GLU A 28 11.07 -9.92 -10.22
N MET A 29 11.65 -10.23 -9.06
CA MET A 29 12.96 -9.70 -8.70
C MET A 29 14.02 -10.12 -9.70
N GLY A 30 14.83 -9.16 -10.16
CA GLY A 30 16.05 -9.46 -10.91
C GLY A 30 17.09 -10.18 -10.04
N ASP A 31 18.08 -10.80 -10.69
CA ASP A 31 19.06 -11.67 -10.03
C ASP A 31 19.78 -11.00 -8.85
N GLU A 32 20.13 -9.73 -8.98
CA GLU A 32 20.84 -8.99 -7.92
C GLU A 32 19.96 -8.79 -6.69
N GLN A 33 18.76 -8.27 -6.87
CA GLN A 33 17.79 -8.09 -5.78
C GLN A 33 17.42 -9.41 -5.14
N ARG A 34 17.22 -10.46 -5.94
CA ARG A 34 16.91 -11.82 -5.47
C ARG A 34 18.02 -12.40 -4.60
N LYS A 35 19.27 -12.28 -5.02
CA LYS A 35 20.43 -12.74 -4.25
C LYS A 35 20.51 -12.07 -2.89
N ILE A 36 20.32 -10.75 -2.84
CA ILE A 36 20.33 -9.99 -1.58
C ILE A 36 19.17 -10.45 -0.68
N TYR A 37 17.97 -10.58 -1.24
CA TYR A 37 16.79 -11.03 -0.49
C TYR A 37 17.01 -12.43 0.13
N GLU A 38 17.51 -13.38 -0.65
CA GLU A 38 17.72 -14.76 -0.19
C GLU A 38 18.84 -14.87 0.83
N ALA A 39 19.94 -14.15 0.63
CA ALA A 39 21.03 -14.11 1.59
C ALA A 39 20.54 -13.58 2.93
N TYR A 40 19.80 -12.46 2.93
CA TYR A 40 19.24 -11.88 4.14
C TYR A 40 18.20 -12.80 4.80
N ARG A 41 17.30 -13.39 4.02
CA ARG A 41 16.27 -14.32 4.51
C ARG A 41 16.92 -15.53 5.21
N ASN A 42 17.95 -16.12 4.63
CA ASN A 42 18.60 -17.32 5.15
C ASN A 42 19.38 -17.00 6.45
N ASP A 43 20.21 -15.95 6.43
CA ASP A 43 20.95 -15.49 7.63
C ASP A 43 20.00 -15.16 8.78
N TYR A 44 18.91 -14.45 8.47
CA TYR A 44 17.96 -14.05 9.49
C TYR A 44 17.16 -15.23 10.02
N ARG A 45 16.76 -16.16 9.18
CA ARG A 45 16.08 -17.40 9.60
C ARG A 45 16.94 -18.20 10.59
N ASP A 46 18.22 -18.38 10.28
CA ASP A 46 19.13 -19.18 11.10
C ASP A 46 19.35 -18.48 12.47
N LYS A 47 19.52 -17.17 12.48
CA LYS A 47 19.56 -16.36 13.71
C LYS A 47 18.27 -16.47 14.54
N LEU A 48 17.10 -16.42 13.89
CA LEU A 48 15.82 -16.52 14.59
C LEU A 48 15.59 -17.90 15.21
N ILE A 49 15.95 -18.98 14.49
CA ILE A 49 15.83 -20.34 15.04
C ILE A 49 16.64 -20.46 16.34
N GLY A 50 17.91 -20.06 16.33
CA GLY A 50 18.75 -20.10 17.53
C GLY A 50 18.19 -19.23 18.66
N MET A 51 17.68 -18.01 18.36
CA MET A 51 17.08 -17.15 19.39
C MET A 51 15.77 -17.72 19.97
N VAL A 52 14.95 -18.38 19.15
CA VAL A 52 13.69 -18.99 19.61
C VAL A 52 13.97 -20.22 20.46
N GLU A 53 14.97 -21.04 20.11
CA GLU A 53 15.40 -22.19 20.90
C GLU A 53 15.96 -21.75 22.28
N GLU A 54 16.75 -20.67 22.31
CA GLU A 54 17.36 -20.17 23.55
C GLU A 54 16.38 -19.41 24.46
N LYS A 55 15.55 -18.52 23.91
CA LYS A 55 14.77 -17.51 24.67
C LYS A 55 13.25 -17.70 24.56
N GLY A 56 12.79 -18.57 23.67
CA GLY A 56 11.38 -18.79 23.37
C GLY A 56 10.78 -17.73 22.45
N ILE A 57 9.64 -18.06 21.85
CA ILE A 57 8.95 -17.21 20.83
C ILE A 57 8.59 -15.83 21.37
N GLN A 58 8.07 -15.73 22.60
CA GLN A 58 7.61 -14.45 23.14
C GLN A 58 8.74 -13.41 23.26
N LYS A 59 9.92 -13.83 23.69
CA LYS A 59 11.09 -12.95 23.82
C LYS A 59 11.74 -12.61 22.46
N SER A 60 11.47 -13.40 21.42
CA SER A 60 12.01 -13.22 20.07
C SER A 60 11.11 -12.42 19.15
N GLN A 61 9.89 -12.05 19.59
CA GLN A 61 8.90 -11.37 18.73
C GLN A 61 9.42 -10.08 18.09
N LEU A 62 10.12 -9.24 18.85
CA LEU A 62 10.66 -7.98 18.33
C LEU A 62 11.68 -8.24 17.19
N SER A 63 12.56 -9.22 17.39
CA SER A 63 13.53 -9.60 16.39
C SER A 63 12.85 -10.16 15.14
N ILE A 64 11.82 -11.00 15.31
CA ILE A 64 11.02 -11.51 14.18
C ILE A 64 10.43 -10.36 13.37
N LEU A 65 9.81 -9.38 14.03
CA LEU A 65 9.22 -8.20 13.36
C LEU A 65 10.28 -7.35 12.65
N GLN A 66 11.46 -7.16 13.24
CA GLN A 66 12.57 -6.44 12.61
C GLN A 66 13.04 -7.12 11.32
N GLY A 67 13.20 -8.45 11.32
CA GLY A 67 13.59 -9.19 10.13
C GLY A 67 12.55 -9.15 9.02
N LEU A 68 11.29 -9.31 9.37
CA LEU A 68 10.19 -9.17 8.41
C LEU A 68 10.15 -7.75 7.82
N MET A 69 10.42 -6.72 8.63
CA MET A 69 10.48 -5.34 8.16
C MET A 69 11.61 -5.15 7.16
N LYS A 70 12.82 -5.65 7.44
CA LYS A 70 13.96 -5.56 6.53
C LYS A 70 13.74 -6.35 5.24
N LEU A 71 13.17 -7.56 5.31
CA LEU A 71 12.80 -8.32 4.11
C LEU A 71 11.83 -7.56 3.20
N ARG A 72 10.86 -6.84 3.78
CA ARG A 72 9.94 -6.00 3.02
C ARG A 72 10.64 -4.78 2.41
N GLN A 73 11.59 -4.18 3.11
CA GLN A 73 12.42 -3.11 2.56
C GLN A 73 13.22 -3.60 1.35
N ILE A 74 13.79 -4.83 1.41
CA ILE A 74 14.50 -5.44 0.27
C ILE A 74 13.55 -5.71 -0.90
N CYS A 75 12.28 -6.08 -0.64
CA CYS A 75 11.26 -6.22 -1.70
C CYS A 75 11.02 -4.90 -2.43
N ASP A 76 11.07 -3.78 -1.75
CA ASP A 76 10.96 -2.46 -2.38
C ASP A 76 12.27 -2.07 -3.08
N SER A 77 13.36 -1.96 -2.34
CA SER A 77 14.72 -1.81 -2.84
C SER A 77 15.74 -2.12 -1.74
N PRO A 78 16.79 -2.89 -2.02
CA PRO A 78 17.91 -3.09 -1.08
C PRO A 78 18.55 -1.77 -0.61
N ALA A 79 18.60 -0.76 -1.47
CA ALA A 79 19.17 0.55 -1.17
C ALA A 79 18.48 1.29 0.00
N ILE A 80 17.27 0.86 0.40
CA ILE A 80 16.58 1.43 1.58
C ILE A 80 17.25 1.01 2.90
N LEU A 81 17.99 -0.09 2.90
CA LEU A 81 18.76 -0.55 4.07
C LEU A 81 19.98 0.32 4.26
N LYS A 82 19.86 1.34 5.12
CA LYS A 82 20.92 2.35 5.36
C LYS A 82 22.22 1.79 5.98
N GLU A 83 22.13 0.61 6.61
CA GLU A 83 23.25 -0.02 7.32
C GLU A 83 24.23 -0.71 6.36
N GLU A 84 23.81 -0.99 5.13
CA GLU A 84 24.56 -1.71 4.12
C GLU A 84 24.47 -0.93 2.82
N ASN A 85 25.60 -0.71 2.18
CA ASN A 85 25.67 0.08 0.93
C ASN A 85 25.24 -0.76 -0.28
N TYR A 86 23.96 -1.22 -0.28
CA TYR A 86 23.39 -2.00 -1.37
C TYR A 86 23.07 -1.13 -2.59
N PRO A 87 23.14 -1.71 -3.80
CA PRO A 87 22.72 -1.05 -5.02
C PRO A 87 21.21 -0.79 -5.02
N ASN A 88 20.78 0.18 -5.81
CA ASN A 88 19.37 0.40 -6.08
C ASN A 88 18.86 -0.58 -7.16
N ALA A 89 18.75 -1.86 -6.80
CA ALA A 89 18.14 -2.89 -7.62
C ALA A 89 16.68 -3.06 -7.16
N SER A 90 15.74 -2.47 -7.88
CA SER A 90 14.34 -2.45 -7.48
C SER A 90 13.40 -2.71 -8.64
N VAL A 91 12.94 -3.94 -8.78
CA VAL A 91 11.92 -4.30 -9.77
C VAL A 91 10.63 -3.49 -9.60
N LYS A 92 10.24 -3.15 -8.37
CA LYS A 92 9.04 -2.35 -8.13
C LYS A 92 9.20 -0.91 -8.61
N LEU A 93 10.40 -0.32 -8.45
CA LEU A 93 10.70 1.02 -8.95
C LEU A 93 10.63 1.03 -10.48
N ASP A 94 11.25 0.04 -11.13
CA ASP A 94 11.27 -0.10 -12.58
C ASP A 94 9.84 -0.27 -13.14
N GLU A 95 9.05 -1.17 -12.55
CA GLU A 95 7.66 -1.40 -12.95
C GLU A 95 6.78 -0.16 -12.71
N LEU A 96 6.89 0.48 -11.55
CA LEU A 96 6.10 1.66 -11.23
C LEU A 96 6.41 2.82 -12.17
N THR A 97 7.69 3.07 -12.44
CA THR A 97 8.09 4.17 -13.33
C THR A 97 7.69 3.89 -14.78
N ARG A 98 7.75 2.64 -15.23
CA ARG A 98 7.23 2.23 -16.53
C ARG A 98 5.72 2.44 -16.61
N GLU A 99 4.95 2.00 -15.62
CA GLU A 99 3.51 2.22 -15.56
C GLU A 99 3.15 3.70 -15.65
N ILE A 100 3.84 4.55 -14.87
CA ILE A 100 3.60 5.99 -14.85
C ILE A 100 4.00 6.66 -16.17
N ALA A 101 5.13 6.25 -16.77
CA ALA A 101 5.63 6.87 -18.00
C ALA A 101 4.83 6.45 -19.24
N GLU A 102 4.46 5.16 -19.34
CA GLU A 102 3.95 4.56 -20.58
C GLU A 102 2.44 4.29 -20.54
N ASN A 103 1.88 3.90 -19.39
CA ASN A 103 0.54 3.33 -19.34
C ASN A 103 -0.53 4.30 -18.81
N ILE A 104 -0.22 5.21 -17.88
CA ILE A 104 -1.25 6.11 -17.35
C ILE A 104 -1.60 7.28 -18.30
N GLY A 105 -0.81 7.55 -19.33
CA GLY A 105 -1.06 8.63 -20.31
C GLY A 105 -1.32 9.97 -19.63
N GLY A 106 -2.47 10.61 -19.95
CA GLY A 106 -2.92 11.86 -19.34
C GLY A 106 -3.65 11.73 -18.00
N HIS A 107 -3.73 10.51 -17.43
CA HIS A 107 -4.38 10.27 -16.16
C HIS A 107 -3.47 10.65 -14.96
N LYS A 108 -4.07 10.69 -13.76
CA LYS A 108 -3.35 11.02 -12.52
C LYS A 108 -3.27 9.83 -11.58
N ALA A 109 -2.11 9.66 -10.95
CA ALA A 109 -1.82 8.54 -10.08
C ALA A 109 -1.52 8.96 -8.65
N LEU A 110 -2.07 8.24 -7.67
CA LEU A 110 -1.60 8.23 -6.28
C LEU A 110 -0.63 7.06 -6.07
N VAL A 111 0.48 7.32 -5.44
CA VAL A 111 1.48 6.31 -5.10
C VAL A 111 1.68 6.31 -3.60
N PHE A 112 1.36 5.21 -2.96
CA PHE A 112 1.47 5.02 -1.53
C PHE A 112 2.60 4.06 -1.17
N SER A 113 3.45 4.46 -0.23
CA SER A 113 4.41 3.58 0.44
C SER A 113 4.48 3.88 1.93
N GLN A 114 4.75 2.86 2.74
CA GLN A 114 5.04 3.04 4.16
C GLN A 114 6.50 3.45 4.39
N PHE A 115 7.40 3.17 3.44
CA PHE A 115 8.82 3.45 3.55
C PHE A 115 9.18 4.77 2.89
N LEU A 116 9.61 5.73 3.69
CA LEU A 116 10.06 7.04 3.17
C LEU A 116 11.28 6.90 2.26
N GLY A 117 12.14 5.90 2.50
CA GLY A 117 13.26 5.58 1.61
C GLY A 117 12.80 5.18 0.21
N MET A 118 11.72 4.40 0.09
CA MET A 118 11.15 4.05 -1.22
C MET A 118 10.55 5.27 -1.92
N LEU A 119 9.82 6.11 -1.19
CA LEU A 119 9.30 7.37 -1.75
C LEU A 119 10.43 8.30 -2.21
N ALA A 120 11.58 8.31 -1.51
CA ALA A 120 12.75 9.09 -1.94
C ALA A 120 13.32 8.57 -3.28
N LEU A 121 13.47 7.25 -3.44
CA LEU A 121 13.91 6.64 -4.70
C LEU A 121 12.92 6.93 -5.85
N ILE A 122 11.63 6.84 -5.60
CA ILE A 122 10.60 7.17 -6.59
C ILE A 122 10.71 8.66 -7.00
N LYS A 123 10.90 9.58 -6.04
CA LYS A 123 11.11 11.00 -6.33
C LYS A 123 12.30 11.23 -7.25
N GLU A 124 13.43 10.60 -6.96
CA GLU A 124 14.64 10.70 -7.77
C GLU A 124 14.38 10.24 -9.21
N GLU A 125 13.70 9.12 -9.38
CA GLU A 125 13.42 8.54 -10.69
C GLU A 125 12.41 9.38 -11.49
N LEU A 126 11.33 9.84 -10.89
CA LEU A 126 10.38 10.75 -11.53
C LEU A 126 11.05 12.06 -11.96
N THR A 127 11.96 12.58 -11.14
CA THR A 127 12.73 13.79 -11.48
C THR A 127 13.64 13.56 -12.69
N LYS A 128 14.33 12.41 -12.78
CA LYS A 128 15.15 12.04 -13.95
C LYS A 128 14.33 11.91 -15.23
N LEU A 129 13.10 11.40 -15.10
CA LEU A 129 12.17 11.26 -16.21
C LEU A 129 11.46 12.56 -16.59
N GLY A 130 11.64 13.66 -15.85
CA GLY A 130 10.96 14.92 -16.06
C GLY A 130 9.45 14.85 -15.78
N ILE A 131 9.01 13.92 -14.91
CA ILE A 131 7.60 13.76 -14.53
C ILE A 131 7.33 14.59 -13.28
N ASP A 132 6.41 15.53 -13.38
CA ASP A 132 5.98 16.38 -12.27
C ASP A 132 5.17 15.60 -11.24
N TYR A 133 5.47 15.83 -9.99
CA TYR A 133 4.79 15.19 -8.87
C TYR A 133 4.61 16.12 -7.67
N GLU A 134 3.66 15.81 -6.82
CA GLU A 134 3.56 16.30 -5.46
C GLU A 134 3.92 15.21 -4.45
N TYR A 135 4.30 15.64 -3.25
CA TYR A 135 4.72 14.75 -2.18
C TYR A 135 4.21 15.26 -0.83
N PHE A 136 3.74 14.31 0.00
CA PHE A 136 3.56 14.62 1.41
C PHE A 136 3.75 13.39 2.29
N ASP A 137 4.23 13.64 3.51
CA ASP A 137 4.39 12.64 4.57
C ASP A 137 3.94 13.16 5.93
N GLY A 138 4.27 12.42 7.00
CA GLY A 138 3.89 12.79 8.37
C GLY A 138 4.56 14.06 8.91
N SER A 139 5.64 14.54 8.28
CA SER A 139 6.35 15.77 8.67
C SER A 139 5.83 17.03 7.99
N SER A 140 5.03 16.86 6.91
CA SER A 140 4.49 17.98 6.15
C SER A 140 3.49 18.80 6.98
N THR A 141 3.62 20.10 6.93
CA THR A 141 2.70 21.05 7.57
C THR A 141 1.31 21.00 6.91
N ILE A 142 0.31 21.57 7.58
CA ILE A 142 -1.06 21.67 7.04
C ILE A 142 -1.05 22.48 5.73
N GLN A 143 -0.33 23.58 5.69
CA GLN A 143 -0.26 24.47 4.52
C GLN A 143 0.43 23.81 3.32
N GLU A 144 1.53 23.09 3.57
CA GLU A 144 2.20 22.32 2.51
C GLU A 144 1.29 21.25 1.94
N ARG A 145 0.54 20.57 2.80
CA ARG A 145 -0.43 19.55 2.38
C ARG A 145 -1.55 20.13 1.53
N GLU A 146 -2.17 21.25 1.98
CA GLU A 146 -3.24 21.91 1.26
C GLU A 146 -2.78 22.39 -0.12
N ARG A 147 -1.60 23.01 -0.18
CA ARG A 147 -0.99 23.43 -1.45
C ARG A 147 -0.70 22.26 -2.39
N ALA A 148 -0.14 21.16 -1.89
CA ALA A 148 0.14 19.98 -2.69
C ALA A 148 -1.15 19.35 -3.24
N ILE A 149 -2.21 19.27 -2.43
CA ILE A 149 -3.52 18.78 -2.87
C ILE A 149 -4.10 19.70 -3.94
N GLU A 150 -4.09 21.01 -3.71
CA GLU A 150 -4.62 21.99 -4.67
C GLU A 150 -3.90 21.92 -6.01
N ARG A 151 -2.56 21.86 -6.00
CA ARG A 151 -1.77 21.70 -7.22
C ARG A 151 -2.09 20.39 -7.92
N PHE A 152 -2.09 19.27 -7.21
CA PHE A 152 -2.39 17.97 -7.81
C PHE A 152 -3.81 17.91 -8.40
N GLN A 153 -4.79 18.54 -7.76
CA GLN A 153 -6.17 18.55 -8.26
C GLN A 153 -6.35 19.41 -9.51
N ASN A 154 -5.65 20.55 -9.61
CA ASN A 154 -5.95 21.59 -10.58
C ASN A 154 -4.89 21.76 -11.70
N ASP A 155 -3.66 21.27 -11.51
CA ASP A 155 -2.58 21.36 -12.50
C ASP A 155 -2.47 20.05 -13.27
N ASP A 156 -2.82 20.05 -14.56
CA ASP A 156 -2.79 18.87 -15.41
C ASP A 156 -1.38 18.32 -15.67
N ASN A 157 -0.34 19.15 -15.48
CA ASN A 157 1.04 18.70 -15.60
C ASN A 157 1.48 17.88 -14.38
N CYS A 158 0.91 18.15 -13.20
CA CYS A 158 1.17 17.38 -11.99
C CYS A 158 0.36 16.07 -12.00
N ARG A 159 0.97 14.99 -12.50
CA ARG A 159 0.28 13.71 -12.70
C ARG A 159 0.45 12.69 -11.59
N VAL A 160 1.41 12.87 -10.71
CA VAL A 160 1.74 11.91 -9.65
C VAL A 160 1.67 12.57 -8.28
N PHE A 161 1.08 11.88 -7.32
CA PHE A 161 1.11 12.29 -5.92
C PHE A 161 1.67 11.17 -5.05
N LEU A 162 2.83 11.40 -4.47
CA LEU A 162 3.53 10.47 -3.59
C LEU A 162 3.11 10.71 -2.14
N ILE A 163 2.59 9.70 -1.48
CA ILE A 163 1.99 9.83 -0.15
C ILE A 163 2.50 8.73 0.77
N SER A 164 2.98 9.10 1.95
CA SER A 164 3.25 8.12 2.99
C SER A 164 1.93 7.48 3.48
N LEU A 165 1.86 6.13 3.50
CA LEU A 165 0.67 5.39 3.97
C LEU A 165 0.22 5.80 5.37
N LYS A 166 1.16 6.13 6.27
CA LYS A 166 0.85 6.61 7.62
C LYS A 166 0.18 7.99 7.62
N ALA A 167 0.58 8.86 6.71
CA ALA A 167 0.03 10.21 6.59
C ALA A 167 -1.27 10.25 5.78
N GLY A 168 -1.48 9.28 4.88
CA GLY A 168 -2.69 9.14 4.06
C GLY A 168 -3.98 8.89 4.85
N GLY A 169 -3.90 8.63 6.15
CA GLY A 169 -5.06 8.42 7.04
C GLY A 169 -5.96 9.65 7.29
N VAL A 170 -5.48 10.85 6.98
CA VAL A 170 -6.20 12.11 7.25
C VAL A 170 -7.07 12.50 6.07
N GLY A 171 -8.36 12.34 6.16
CA GLY A 171 -9.50 12.86 5.37
C GLY A 171 -9.32 13.49 3.98
N LEU A 172 -8.25 13.15 3.23
CA LEU A 172 -7.93 13.73 1.94
C LEU A 172 -9.00 13.39 0.89
N ASN A 173 -9.35 14.36 0.06
CA ASN A 173 -10.16 14.16 -1.13
C ASN A 173 -9.27 14.34 -2.37
N LEU A 174 -9.00 13.25 -3.11
CA LEU A 174 -8.06 13.21 -4.23
C LEU A 174 -8.74 12.63 -5.49
N THR A 175 -9.91 13.16 -5.81
CA THR A 175 -10.77 12.68 -6.91
C THR A 175 -10.23 13.00 -8.31
N ALA A 176 -9.18 13.81 -8.45
CA ALA A 176 -8.51 13.98 -9.72
C ALA A 176 -7.77 12.71 -10.19
N ALA A 177 -7.36 11.87 -9.24
CA ALA A 177 -6.69 10.61 -9.55
C ALA A 177 -7.67 9.48 -9.85
N ASP A 178 -7.30 8.65 -10.79
CA ASP A 178 -8.00 7.43 -11.18
C ASP A 178 -7.08 6.19 -11.15
N TYR A 179 -5.79 6.37 -10.98
CA TYR A 179 -4.81 5.31 -10.72
C TYR A 179 -4.30 5.37 -9.27
N VAL A 180 -4.19 4.22 -8.62
CA VAL A 180 -3.66 4.10 -7.27
C VAL A 180 -2.67 2.95 -7.21
N TYR A 181 -1.45 3.22 -6.79
CA TYR A 181 -0.41 2.22 -6.59
C TYR A 181 -0.08 2.10 -5.10
N ILE A 182 -0.27 0.90 -4.54
CA ILE A 182 0.22 0.53 -3.21
C ILE A 182 1.53 -0.23 -3.42
N VAL A 183 2.66 0.44 -3.20
CA VAL A 183 3.99 -0.11 -3.53
C VAL A 183 4.36 -1.26 -2.61
N ASP A 184 4.00 -1.16 -1.33
CA ASP A 184 4.27 -2.18 -0.33
C ASP A 184 3.01 -2.53 0.46
N PRO A 185 2.66 -3.82 0.59
CA PRO A 185 1.46 -4.26 1.27
C PRO A 185 1.54 -3.95 2.78
N TRP A 186 0.42 -3.57 3.39
CA TRP A 186 0.33 -3.32 4.82
C TRP A 186 -0.26 -4.52 5.55
N TRP A 187 0.17 -4.78 6.78
CA TRP A 187 -0.36 -5.87 7.61
C TRP A 187 -1.88 -5.81 7.83
N ASN A 188 -2.43 -4.60 7.83
CA ASN A 188 -3.85 -4.34 7.98
C ASN A 188 -4.45 -3.88 6.64
N PRO A 189 -5.25 -4.71 5.96
CA PRO A 189 -5.84 -4.37 4.66
C PRO A 189 -6.79 -3.16 4.73
N ALA A 190 -7.31 -2.81 5.90
CA ALA A 190 -8.17 -1.65 6.04
C ALA A 190 -7.42 -0.32 5.80
N VAL A 191 -6.12 -0.28 6.07
CA VAL A 191 -5.29 0.91 5.79
C VAL A 191 -5.12 1.12 4.29
N GLU A 192 -4.87 0.04 3.53
CA GLU A 192 -4.80 0.09 2.07
C GLU A 192 -6.14 0.49 1.47
N GLN A 193 -7.22 -0.12 1.94
CA GLN A 193 -8.58 0.23 1.51
C GLN A 193 -8.88 1.71 1.77
N GLN A 194 -8.47 2.23 2.92
CA GLN A 194 -8.62 3.63 3.25
C GLN A 194 -7.82 4.54 2.30
N ALA A 195 -6.62 4.13 1.87
CA ALA A 195 -5.82 4.85 0.89
C ALA A 195 -6.51 4.89 -0.48
N ILE A 196 -6.99 3.74 -0.99
CA ILE A 196 -7.74 3.64 -2.25
C ILE A 196 -9.02 4.48 -2.18
N ASP A 197 -9.70 4.48 -1.06
CA ASP A 197 -10.93 5.23 -0.83
C ASP A 197 -10.76 6.76 -0.87
N ARG A 198 -9.53 7.29 -0.98
CA ARG A 198 -9.27 8.72 -1.21
C ARG A 198 -9.66 9.17 -2.61
N THR A 199 -9.55 8.30 -3.57
CA THR A 199 -9.97 8.55 -4.96
C THR A 199 -11.43 8.20 -5.21
N HIS A 200 -11.92 7.12 -4.59
CA HIS A 200 -13.27 6.61 -4.77
C HIS A 200 -14.27 7.29 -3.84
N ARG A 201 -14.59 8.56 -4.13
CA ARG A 201 -15.50 9.40 -3.33
C ARG A 201 -16.51 10.13 -4.21
N ILE A 202 -17.53 10.72 -3.57
CA ILE A 202 -18.48 11.63 -4.23
C ILE A 202 -17.68 12.74 -4.95
N GLY A 203 -17.96 12.92 -6.24
CA GLY A 203 -17.21 13.81 -7.14
C GLY A 203 -16.24 13.08 -8.06
N GLN A 204 -16.02 11.77 -7.88
CA GLN A 204 -15.27 10.96 -8.85
C GLN A 204 -16.13 10.65 -10.06
N THR A 205 -15.59 10.88 -11.25
CA THR A 205 -16.28 10.64 -12.53
C THR A 205 -15.58 9.58 -13.40
N LYS A 206 -14.38 9.14 -12.99
CA LYS A 206 -13.56 8.16 -13.72
C LYS A 206 -13.53 6.83 -12.99
N ASN A 207 -13.43 5.73 -13.72
CA ASN A 207 -13.16 4.41 -13.14
C ASN A 207 -11.83 4.40 -12.40
N ILE A 208 -11.77 3.72 -11.26
CA ILE A 208 -10.57 3.66 -10.43
C ILE A 208 -9.85 2.33 -10.66
N PHE A 209 -8.55 2.43 -10.93
CA PHE A 209 -7.64 1.29 -11.07
C PHE A 209 -6.65 1.28 -9.90
N ALA A 210 -6.79 0.32 -9.00
CA ALA A 210 -5.94 0.20 -7.81
C ALA A 210 -5.05 -1.03 -7.90
N TYR A 211 -3.74 -0.82 -7.87
CA TYR A 211 -2.72 -1.85 -7.99
C TYR A 211 -1.99 -2.04 -6.66
N ARG A 212 -1.89 -3.29 -6.20
CA ARG A 212 -0.97 -3.70 -5.14
C ARG A 212 0.25 -4.34 -5.77
N MET A 213 1.43 -3.78 -5.55
CA MET A 213 2.69 -4.30 -6.08
C MET A 213 3.27 -5.34 -5.13
N ILE A 214 3.48 -6.54 -5.59
CA ILE A 214 3.89 -7.69 -4.79
C ILE A 214 5.08 -8.37 -5.46
N CYS A 215 6.19 -8.53 -4.75
CA CYS A 215 7.29 -9.36 -5.21
C CYS A 215 6.96 -10.84 -5.00
N ASN A 216 6.99 -11.60 -6.10
CA ASN A 216 6.73 -13.03 -6.07
C ASN A 216 7.74 -13.80 -5.21
N ASP A 217 7.30 -14.92 -4.60
CA ASP A 217 8.09 -15.81 -3.76
C ASP A 217 8.80 -15.12 -2.59
N THR A 218 8.12 -14.15 -1.97
CA THR A 218 8.66 -13.35 -0.89
C THR A 218 7.76 -13.33 0.35
N VAL A 219 8.19 -12.58 1.36
CA VAL A 219 7.36 -12.29 2.54
C VAL A 219 6.06 -11.55 2.17
N GLU A 220 6.04 -10.82 1.06
CA GLU A 220 4.86 -10.08 0.62
C GLU A 220 3.72 -10.99 0.16
N ASP A 221 4.03 -12.08 -0.55
CA ASP A 221 3.05 -13.13 -0.88
C ASP A 221 2.38 -13.70 0.38
N LYS A 222 3.18 -13.90 1.44
CA LYS A 222 2.64 -14.42 2.71
C LYS A 222 1.74 -13.40 3.39
N ILE A 223 2.10 -12.11 3.31
CA ILE A 223 1.27 -11.01 3.85
C ILE A 223 -0.06 -10.96 3.10
N LEU A 224 -0.03 -11.02 1.76
CA LEU A 224 -1.23 -11.01 0.94
C LEU A 224 -2.18 -12.16 1.30
N LYS A 225 -1.66 -13.38 1.39
CA LYS A 225 -2.44 -14.56 1.82
C LYS A 225 -3.03 -14.40 3.23
N LEU A 226 -2.32 -13.76 4.15
CA LEU A 226 -2.83 -13.45 5.49
C LEU A 226 -3.93 -12.38 5.46
N GLN A 227 -3.80 -11.37 4.62
CA GLN A 227 -4.84 -10.36 4.40
C GLN A 227 -6.13 -10.99 3.87
N ASP A 228 -6.03 -11.86 2.87
CA ASP A 228 -7.17 -12.52 2.26
C ASP A 228 -7.91 -13.41 3.26
N ARG A 229 -7.17 -14.16 4.07
CA ARG A 229 -7.77 -14.95 5.17
C ARG A 229 -8.52 -14.07 6.17
N LYS A 230 -7.95 -12.91 6.55
CA LYS A 230 -8.60 -11.95 7.46
C LYS A 230 -9.87 -11.35 6.84
N ARG A 231 -9.86 -11.04 5.55
CA ARG A 231 -11.03 -10.54 4.82
C ARG A 231 -12.14 -11.59 4.76
N SER A 232 -11.80 -12.85 4.47
CA SER A 232 -12.75 -13.97 4.44
C SER A 232 -13.41 -14.17 5.79
N LEU A 233 -12.62 -14.28 6.86
CA LEU A 233 -13.13 -14.42 8.22
C LEU A 233 -14.05 -13.26 8.65
N ALA A 234 -13.69 -12.02 8.31
CA ALA A 234 -14.53 -10.87 8.62
C ALA A 234 -15.85 -10.89 7.84
N LYS A 235 -15.83 -11.36 6.59
CA LYS A 235 -17.03 -11.50 5.76
C LYS A 235 -17.95 -12.62 6.28
N ASP A 236 -17.39 -13.74 6.68
CA ASP A 236 -18.12 -14.85 7.26
C ASP A 236 -18.81 -14.46 8.57
N LEU A 237 -18.10 -13.77 9.47
CA LEU A 237 -18.67 -13.25 10.72
C LEU A 237 -19.83 -12.27 10.50
N ILE A 238 -19.72 -11.38 9.50
CA ILE A 238 -20.78 -10.41 9.17
C ILE A 238 -21.99 -11.13 8.55
N SER A 239 -21.77 -12.15 7.72
CA SER A 239 -22.85 -12.95 7.14
C SER A 239 -23.59 -13.77 8.19
N ASP A 240 -22.91 -14.29 9.18
CA ASP A 240 -23.50 -15.03 10.30
C ASP A 240 -24.32 -14.11 11.23
N GLU A 241 -23.87 -12.87 11.48
CA GLU A 241 -24.65 -11.88 12.25
C GLU A 241 -25.94 -11.48 11.50
N ASP A 242 -25.90 -11.29 10.18
CA ASP A 242 -27.09 -11.02 9.37
C ASP A 242 -28.06 -12.20 9.35
N GLY A 243 -27.56 -13.43 9.38
CA GLY A 243 -28.34 -14.66 9.52
C GLY A 243 -29.02 -14.77 10.89
N PHE A 244 -28.27 -14.46 11.96
CA PHE A 244 -28.75 -14.49 13.33
C PHE A 244 -29.82 -13.41 13.59
N VAL A 245 -29.59 -12.17 13.12
CA VAL A 245 -30.58 -11.08 13.25
C VAL A 245 -31.89 -11.39 12.50
N LYS A 246 -31.79 -11.99 11.30
CA LYS A 246 -33.00 -12.41 10.54
C LYS A 246 -33.75 -13.55 11.23
N SER A 247 -33.07 -14.38 12.01
CA SER A 247 -33.74 -15.43 12.79
C SER A 247 -34.50 -14.89 14.00
N LEU A 248 -34.01 -13.80 14.60
CA LEU A 248 -34.64 -13.15 15.76
C LEU A 248 -35.87 -12.28 15.41
N THR A 249 -36.04 -11.93 14.14
CA THR A 249 -37.16 -11.09 13.68
C THR A 249 -38.35 -11.94 13.14
N LYS A 250 -38.29 -13.27 13.25
CA LYS A 250 -39.34 -14.20 12.77
C LYS A 250 -40.22 -14.79 13.89
N ASP A 251 -40.02 -14.37 15.12
CA ASP A 251 -40.91 -14.60 16.26
C ASP A 251 -41.51 -13.24 16.66
#